data_9f1bbbd9617eb46b20adbfb44be5eaa1
#
_entry.id   9f1bbbd9617eb46b20adbfb44be5eaa1
#
_cell.length_a   1.000
_cell.length_b   1.000
_cell.length_c   1.000
_cell.angle_alpha   90.00
_cell.angle_beta   90.00
_cell.angle_gamma   90.00
#
_symmetry.space_group_name_H-M   'P 1'
#
loop_
_entity.id
_entity.type
_entity.pdbx_description
1 polymer ?
#
loop_
_entity_poly.entity_id
_entity_poly.type
_entity_poly.pdbx_seq_one_letter_code
_entity_poly.pdbx_strand_id
1 'polypeptide(L)'
;MTRTFDALTATSSRRPITNFGTALLLLGGVATLAWFLGSSNPFTPAGYVGYLTKGAIVGRSHFYGIQRGPTSSGRTWLLDVTNVSVTPYTYTEDFTGNETVLSRDNLKIAFRVHTVWRVDDTKIPLFMERYSTTAGRRDIEKEPDAIVKVAYGNFVREPLKTFARDEVQRRNGLEIKDALIPIGDAVLSRIRAYAADTPFIITSVVVGNVQYPSEVSDAVSRKLAATQELQRKDTEIEIERKERTKREVQAQGIANAMEIIRGQLSPMYVQHEAIEAQKAMVNSQNHTVVYIPVGPMGVPVTGTFATATGK
;
A
#
# COMPACT_ATOMS: atom_id res chain seq x y z
N MET A 1 -57.53 -27.21 106.48
CA MET A 1 -58.20 -26.24 105.60
C MET A 1 -57.14 -25.46 104.86
N THR A 2 -56.83 -25.82 103.62
CA THR A 2 -56.03 -24.97 102.76
C THR A 2 -56.25 -25.47 101.34
N ARG A 3 -56.88 -24.66 100.51
CA ARG A 3 -57.12 -24.89 99.09
C ARG A 3 -55.90 -24.47 98.32
N THR A 4 -55.33 -25.36 97.51
CA THR A 4 -54.33 -25.09 96.54
C THR A 4 -55.00 -24.62 95.24
N PHE A 5 -54.57 -23.48 94.68
CA PHE A 5 -54.95 -22.99 93.39
C PHE A 5 -53.93 -23.49 92.34
N ASP A 6 -54.41 -24.29 91.40
CA ASP A 6 -53.67 -24.68 90.22
C ASP A 6 -53.69 -23.53 89.23
N ALA A 7 -52.54 -23.03 88.82
CA ALA A 7 -52.36 -22.07 87.75
C ALA A 7 -52.19 -22.83 86.48
N LEU A 8 -53.16 -22.74 85.59
CA LEU A 8 -53.14 -23.20 84.23
C LEU A 8 -52.20 -22.34 83.41
N THR A 9 -51.02 -22.84 83.09
CA THR A 9 -50.11 -22.24 82.05
C THR A 9 -50.63 -22.58 80.68
N ALA A 10 -51.26 -21.60 80.00
CA ALA A 10 -51.62 -21.68 78.62
C ALA A 10 -50.36 -21.58 77.77
N THR A 11 -49.90 -22.69 77.25
CA THR A 11 -48.87 -22.72 76.15
C THR A 11 -49.51 -22.26 74.85
N SER A 12 -49.17 -21.01 74.47
CA SER A 12 -49.51 -20.46 73.19
C SER A 12 -48.72 -21.21 72.07
N SER A 13 -49.38 -22.14 71.36
CA SER A 13 -48.83 -22.75 70.17
C SER A 13 -48.75 -21.70 69.08
N ARG A 14 -47.60 -21.09 68.93
CA ARG A 14 -47.31 -20.26 67.75
C ARG A 14 -47.36 -21.14 66.47
N ARG A 15 -48.28 -20.85 65.62
CA ARG A 15 -48.53 -21.58 64.38
C ARG A 15 -47.29 -21.52 63.46
N PRO A 16 -46.83 -22.64 62.87
CA PRO A 16 -45.65 -22.70 62.00
C PRO A 16 -45.84 -22.02 60.62
N ILE A 17 -46.99 -21.44 60.37
CA ILE A 17 -47.33 -20.85 59.04
C ILE A 17 -46.56 -19.57 58.77
N THR A 18 -46.19 -18.79 59.79
CA THR A 18 -45.38 -17.56 59.58
C THR A 18 -43.92 -17.86 59.22
N ASN A 19 -43.35 -18.97 59.63
CA ASN A 19 -41.99 -19.36 59.37
C ASN A 19 -41.84 -19.92 57.90
N PHE A 20 -42.89 -20.48 57.36
CA PHE A 20 -42.88 -20.98 55.95
C PHE A 20 -42.89 -19.83 54.94
N GLY A 21 -43.68 -18.80 55.18
CA GLY A 21 -43.68 -17.60 54.30
C GLY A 21 -42.36 -16.83 54.31
N THR A 22 -41.74 -16.67 55.49
CA THR A 22 -40.43 -16.02 55.61
C THR A 22 -39.31 -16.86 55.01
N ALA A 23 -39.37 -18.20 55.16
CA ALA A 23 -38.41 -19.10 54.48
C ALA A 23 -38.52 -19.05 52.94
N LEU A 24 -39.75 -18.96 52.42
CA LEU A 24 -40.00 -18.86 50.99
C LEU A 24 -39.50 -17.51 50.40
N LEU A 25 -39.67 -16.42 51.14
CA LEU A 25 -39.15 -15.09 50.78
C LEU A 25 -37.62 -15.05 50.84
N LEU A 26 -37.01 -15.66 51.83
CA LEU A 26 -35.53 -15.77 51.89
C LEU A 26 -34.98 -16.63 50.76
N LEU A 27 -35.59 -17.76 50.43
CA LEU A 27 -35.23 -18.62 49.32
C LEU A 27 -35.40 -17.89 47.96
N GLY A 28 -36.49 -17.15 47.80
CA GLY A 28 -36.73 -16.29 46.61
C GLY A 28 -35.67 -15.17 46.51
N GLY A 29 -35.32 -14.53 47.65
CA GLY A 29 -34.28 -13.53 47.69
C GLY A 29 -32.88 -14.07 47.36
N VAL A 30 -32.54 -15.24 47.90
CA VAL A 30 -31.27 -15.92 47.57
C VAL A 30 -31.23 -16.36 46.08
N ALA A 31 -32.33 -16.89 45.56
CA ALA A 31 -32.42 -17.30 44.17
C ALA A 31 -32.31 -16.09 43.22
N THR A 32 -32.95 -14.97 43.54
CA THR A 32 -32.83 -13.73 42.72
C THR A 32 -31.42 -13.14 42.80
N LEU A 33 -30.81 -13.17 43.98
CA LEU A 33 -29.43 -12.72 44.18
C LEU A 33 -28.44 -13.61 43.38
N ALA A 34 -28.61 -14.92 43.46
CA ALA A 34 -27.81 -15.88 42.72
C ALA A 34 -27.98 -15.72 41.20
N TRP A 35 -29.22 -15.48 40.75
CA TRP A 35 -29.49 -15.13 39.35
C TRP A 35 -28.76 -13.85 38.94
N PHE A 36 -28.83 -12.82 39.78
CA PHE A 36 -28.23 -11.53 39.46
C PHE A 36 -26.69 -11.59 39.44
N LEU A 37 -26.08 -12.32 40.40
CA LEU A 37 -24.64 -12.53 40.49
C LEU A 37 -24.11 -13.42 39.35
N GLY A 38 -24.87 -14.40 38.89
CA GLY A 38 -24.47 -15.33 37.83
C GLY A 38 -24.89 -14.89 36.43
N SER A 39 -25.65 -13.79 36.29
CA SER A 39 -26.08 -13.31 34.98
C SER A 39 -25.08 -12.32 34.36
N SER A 40 -24.66 -12.58 33.14
CA SER A 40 -23.86 -11.68 32.31
C SER A 40 -24.67 -11.21 31.10
N ASN A 41 -24.29 -10.09 30.54
CA ASN A 41 -24.83 -9.62 29.27
C ASN A 41 -23.67 -9.61 28.24
N PRO A 42 -23.42 -10.73 27.54
CA PRO A 42 -22.36 -10.81 26.58
C PRO A 42 -22.61 -9.88 25.40
N PHE A 43 -21.70 -8.95 25.21
CA PHE A 43 -21.75 -7.96 24.14
C PHE A 43 -20.60 -8.19 23.16
N THR A 44 -20.91 -8.16 21.87
CA THR A 44 -19.93 -8.23 20.80
C THR A 44 -19.91 -6.89 20.06
N PRO A 45 -18.80 -6.13 20.08
CA PRO A 45 -18.70 -4.87 19.36
C PRO A 45 -18.64 -5.05 17.85
N ALA A 46 -18.80 -3.95 17.11
CA ALA A 46 -18.65 -3.95 15.66
C ALA A 46 -17.21 -4.34 15.25
N GLY A 47 -17.08 -5.14 14.18
CA GLY A 47 -15.78 -5.66 13.71
C GLY A 47 -15.30 -6.90 14.45
N TYR A 48 -16.09 -7.40 15.41
CA TYR A 48 -15.80 -8.62 16.17
C TYR A 48 -16.87 -9.68 15.95
N VAL A 49 -16.45 -10.93 16.17
CA VAL A 49 -17.34 -12.07 16.27
C VAL A 49 -17.15 -12.70 17.64
N GLY A 50 -18.23 -12.78 18.40
CA GLY A 50 -18.24 -13.35 19.75
C GLY A 50 -18.41 -14.87 19.68
N TYR A 51 -17.47 -15.59 20.28
CA TYR A 51 -17.57 -17.00 20.56
C TYR A 51 -18.25 -17.18 21.93
N LEU A 52 -19.48 -17.66 21.94
CA LEU A 52 -20.28 -17.82 23.14
C LEU A 52 -20.00 -19.17 23.77
N THR A 53 -19.65 -19.15 25.07
CA THR A 53 -19.48 -20.35 25.89
C THR A 53 -20.46 -20.33 27.03
N LYS A 54 -21.19 -21.42 27.23
CA LYS A 54 -22.06 -21.59 28.38
C LYS A 54 -21.32 -22.34 29.45
N GLY A 55 -21.14 -21.66 30.59
CA GLY A 55 -20.58 -22.26 31.80
C GLY A 55 -21.53 -23.34 32.36
N ALA A 56 -20.97 -24.34 32.99
CA ALA A 56 -21.74 -25.36 33.73
C ALA A 56 -21.51 -25.17 35.24
N ILE A 57 -22.56 -25.30 36.04
CA ILE A 57 -22.44 -25.30 37.49
C ILE A 57 -21.63 -26.54 37.95
N VAL A 58 -21.85 -27.65 37.27
CA VAL A 58 -21.11 -28.90 37.45
C VAL A 58 -20.69 -29.41 36.06
N GLY A 59 -19.36 -29.60 35.86
CA GLY A 59 -18.82 -30.08 34.58
C GLY A 59 -18.01 -29.05 33.82
N ARG A 60 -17.92 -29.18 32.49
CA ARG A 60 -17.14 -28.33 31.62
C ARG A 60 -18.04 -27.34 30.87
N SER A 61 -17.52 -26.13 30.60
CA SER A 61 -18.15 -25.18 29.68
C SER A 61 -18.18 -25.80 28.26
N HIS A 62 -19.23 -25.50 27.52
CA HIS A 62 -19.40 -25.97 26.14
C HIS A 62 -19.71 -24.79 25.20
N PHE A 63 -19.42 -24.99 23.93
CA PHE A 63 -19.75 -24.04 22.89
C PHE A 63 -21.28 -23.88 22.80
N TYR A 64 -21.75 -22.64 22.80
CA TYR A 64 -23.17 -22.32 22.73
C TYR A 64 -23.58 -21.77 21.35
N GLY A 65 -22.74 -20.92 20.76
CA GLY A 65 -23.04 -20.31 19.47
C GLY A 65 -22.09 -19.19 19.10
N ILE A 66 -22.40 -18.53 17.99
CA ILE A 66 -21.65 -17.38 17.46
C ILE A 66 -22.54 -16.16 17.49
N GLN A 67 -21.99 -15.05 17.97
CA GLN A 67 -22.66 -13.75 17.98
C GLN A 67 -21.88 -12.77 17.09
N ARG A 68 -22.52 -12.24 16.04
CA ARG A 68 -21.90 -11.24 15.18
C ARG A 68 -22.18 -9.84 15.71
N GLY A 69 -21.13 -9.01 15.82
CA GLY A 69 -21.27 -7.63 16.27
C GLY A 69 -21.88 -6.68 15.21
N PRO A 70 -22.47 -5.55 15.65
CA PRO A 70 -22.71 -5.16 17.03
C PRO A 70 -23.99 -5.80 17.57
N THR A 71 -23.89 -6.68 18.56
CA THR A 71 -25.04 -7.41 19.11
C THR A 71 -24.79 -7.78 20.58
N SER A 72 -25.88 -7.93 21.34
CA SER A 72 -25.89 -8.41 22.71
C SER A 72 -26.92 -9.54 22.82
N SER A 73 -26.54 -10.60 23.53
CA SER A 73 -27.46 -11.73 23.80
C SER A 73 -28.53 -11.43 24.88
N GLY A 74 -28.47 -10.23 25.46
CA GLY A 74 -29.27 -9.90 26.63
C GLY A 74 -28.72 -10.56 27.89
N ARG A 75 -29.44 -10.36 29.02
CA ARG A 75 -28.99 -10.90 30.33
C ARG A 75 -29.27 -12.39 30.39
N THR A 76 -28.22 -13.19 30.38
CA THR A 76 -28.27 -14.66 30.36
C THR A 76 -27.41 -15.22 31.49
N TRP A 77 -27.79 -16.35 32.05
CA TRP A 77 -27.07 -16.96 33.16
C TRP A 77 -25.96 -17.89 32.65
N LEU A 78 -24.75 -17.73 33.20
CA LEU A 78 -23.54 -18.50 32.92
C LEU A 78 -23.14 -18.45 31.41
N LEU A 79 -23.46 -17.38 30.70
CA LEU A 79 -23.02 -17.18 29.34
C LEU A 79 -21.84 -16.21 29.31
N ASP A 80 -20.72 -16.63 28.71
CA ASP A 80 -19.55 -15.82 28.52
C ASP A 80 -19.24 -15.64 27.04
N VAL A 81 -18.63 -14.52 26.66
CA VAL A 81 -18.27 -14.22 25.28
C VAL A 81 -16.78 -13.93 25.15
N THR A 82 -16.14 -14.59 24.21
CA THR A 82 -14.78 -14.26 23.79
C THR A 82 -14.86 -13.59 22.42
N ASN A 83 -14.58 -12.31 22.37
CA ASN A 83 -14.63 -11.53 21.14
C ASN A 83 -13.35 -11.72 20.35
N VAL A 84 -13.47 -12.11 19.08
CA VAL A 84 -12.39 -12.27 18.10
C VAL A 84 -12.56 -11.22 17.03
N SER A 85 -11.54 -10.43 16.79
CA SER A 85 -11.57 -9.44 15.71
C SER A 85 -11.50 -10.14 14.35
N VAL A 86 -12.37 -9.72 13.43
CA VAL A 86 -12.41 -10.18 12.03
C VAL A 86 -12.02 -9.05 11.07
N THR A 87 -11.61 -7.91 11.61
CA THR A 87 -11.11 -6.79 10.81
C THR A 87 -9.76 -7.12 10.18
N PRO A 88 -9.43 -6.53 9.03
CA PRO A 88 -8.11 -6.71 8.44
C PRO A 88 -7.00 -6.12 9.31
N TYR A 89 -5.91 -6.88 9.47
CA TYR A 89 -4.68 -6.45 10.12
C TYR A 89 -3.56 -6.35 9.10
N THR A 90 -2.71 -5.35 9.28
CA THR A 90 -1.46 -5.22 8.52
C THR A 90 -0.29 -5.50 9.43
N TYR A 91 0.51 -6.50 9.08
CA TYR A 91 1.76 -6.81 9.73
C TYR A 91 2.93 -6.58 8.78
N THR A 92 4.02 -6.10 9.35
CA THR A 92 5.26 -5.84 8.62
C THR A 92 6.34 -6.74 9.18
N GLU A 93 6.92 -7.56 8.32
CA GLU A 93 8.07 -8.38 8.63
C GLU A 93 9.32 -7.78 8.01
N ASP A 94 10.32 -7.54 8.84
CA ASP A 94 11.59 -6.95 8.45
C ASP A 94 12.64 -8.05 8.23
N PHE A 95 13.28 -8.01 7.07
CA PHE A 95 14.45 -8.84 6.74
C PHE A 95 15.71 -7.98 6.72
N THR A 96 16.09 -7.46 7.90
CA THR A 96 17.23 -6.56 8.07
C THR A 96 18.23 -7.13 9.08
N GLY A 97 19.44 -6.62 9.08
CA GLY A 97 20.48 -7.05 10.02
C GLY A 97 20.85 -8.52 9.86
N ASN A 98 20.60 -9.33 10.88
CA ASN A 98 20.90 -10.75 10.89
C ASN A 98 19.90 -11.59 10.07
N GLU A 99 18.75 -11.04 9.75
CA GLU A 99 17.71 -11.71 8.95
C GLU A 99 17.79 -11.38 7.46
N THR A 100 18.84 -10.69 7.01
CA THR A 100 19.07 -10.43 5.59
C THR A 100 19.11 -11.73 4.80
N VAL A 101 18.58 -11.68 3.59
CA VAL A 101 18.48 -12.84 2.71
C VAL A 101 19.55 -12.77 1.64
N LEU A 102 20.16 -13.89 1.30
CA LEU A 102 21.06 -14.00 0.16
C LEU A 102 20.25 -14.28 -1.10
N SER A 103 20.49 -13.53 -2.14
CA SER A 103 19.95 -13.81 -3.47
C SER A 103 20.69 -14.99 -4.13
N ARG A 104 20.25 -15.40 -5.34
CA ARG A 104 20.87 -16.46 -6.09
C ARG A 104 22.36 -16.23 -6.40
N ASP A 105 22.75 -14.99 -6.58
CA ASP A 105 24.14 -14.54 -6.82
C ASP A 105 24.90 -14.14 -5.52
N ASN A 106 24.44 -14.66 -4.37
CA ASN A 106 25.03 -14.42 -3.04
C ASN A 106 25.09 -12.95 -2.60
N LEU A 107 24.23 -12.10 -3.14
CA LEU A 107 24.12 -10.72 -2.70
C LEU A 107 23.22 -10.64 -1.47
N LYS A 108 23.70 -9.99 -0.40
CA LYS A 108 22.90 -9.73 0.80
C LYS A 108 21.85 -8.65 0.50
N ILE A 109 20.59 -8.97 0.77
CA ILE A 109 19.47 -8.08 0.50
C ILE A 109 18.63 -7.95 1.76
N ALA A 110 18.38 -6.70 2.14
CA ALA A 110 17.40 -6.36 3.15
C ALA A 110 16.11 -5.89 2.46
N PHE A 111 14.96 -6.30 2.96
CA PHE A 111 13.66 -5.91 2.44
C PHE A 111 12.58 -6.01 3.52
N ARG A 112 11.39 -5.51 3.23
CA ARG A 112 10.22 -5.61 4.10
C ARG A 112 9.07 -6.29 3.38
N VAL A 113 8.30 -7.05 4.14
CA VAL A 113 7.07 -7.69 3.65
C VAL A 113 5.90 -7.19 4.47
N HIS A 114 4.97 -6.55 3.81
CA HIS A 114 3.71 -6.10 4.40
C HIS A 114 2.63 -7.08 4.03
N THR A 115 1.96 -7.64 5.04
CA THR A 115 0.91 -8.64 4.84
C THR A 115 -0.38 -8.14 5.44
N VAL A 116 -1.43 -8.10 4.63
CA VAL A 116 -2.79 -7.80 5.06
C VAL A 116 -3.55 -9.11 5.18
N TRP A 117 -4.07 -9.38 6.35
CA TRP A 117 -4.77 -10.62 6.64
C TRP A 117 -5.91 -10.39 7.65
N ARG A 118 -6.83 -11.32 7.75
CA ARG A 118 -7.92 -11.33 8.72
C ARG A 118 -8.29 -12.75 9.12
N VAL A 119 -9.02 -12.88 10.20
CA VAL A 119 -9.66 -14.15 10.58
C VAL A 119 -10.96 -14.31 9.80
N ASP A 120 -11.24 -15.54 9.35
CA ASP A 120 -12.48 -15.90 8.67
C ASP A 120 -13.64 -15.94 9.68
N ASP A 121 -14.63 -15.10 9.49
CA ASP A 121 -15.82 -15.00 10.35
C ASP A 121 -16.68 -16.27 10.36
N THR A 122 -16.54 -17.12 9.36
CA THR A 122 -17.26 -18.41 9.27
C THR A 122 -16.56 -19.53 10.02
N LYS A 123 -15.22 -19.42 10.20
CA LYS A 123 -14.36 -20.44 10.82
C LYS A 123 -13.98 -20.10 12.27
N ILE A 124 -14.71 -19.21 12.95
CA ILE A 124 -14.42 -18.80 14.32
C ILE A 124 -14.38 -20.00 15.31
N PRO A 125 -15.27 -21.00 15.26
CA PRO A 125 -15.15 -22.17 16.14
C PRO A 125 -13.83 -22.91 15.94
N LEU A 126 -13.42 -23.14 14.70
CA LEU A 126 -12.12 -23.76 14.39
C LEU A 126 -10.95 -22.93 14.91
N PHE A 127 -11.05 -21.59 14.77
CA PHE A 127 -10.05 -20.67 15.30
C PHE A 127 -9.93 -20.80 16.83
N MET A 128 -11.06 -20.79 17.53
CA MET A 128 -11.09 -20.88 18.98
C MET A 128 -10.61 -22.23 19.51
N GLU A 129 -10.93 -23.33 18.84
CA GLU A 129 -10.54 -24.67 19.26
C GLU A 129 -9.08 -24.99 19.03
N ARG A 130 -8.49 -24.56 17.93
CA ARG A 130 -7.14 -24.96 17.52
C ARG A 130 -6.08 -23.87 17.66
N TYR A 131 -6.46 -22.59 17.57
CA TYR A 131 -5.52 -21.49 17.45
C TYR A 131 -5.55 -20.49 18.63
N SER A 132 -6.63 -20.46 19.42
CA SER A 132 -6.76 -19.50 20.52
C SER A 132 -6.10 -19.96 21.83
N THR A 133 -5.77 -21.23 21.97
CA THR A 133 -5.19 -21.81 23.20
C THR A 133 -3.80 -21.25 23.53
N THR A 134 -3.18 -20.57 22.58
CA THR A 134 -1.84 -19.97 22.70
C THR A 134 -1.85 -18.60 23.41
N ALA A 135 -3.01 -17.94 23.51
CA ALA A 135 -3.12 -16.68 24.22
C ALA A 135 -3.60 -16.91 25.67
N GLY A 136 -2.86 -16.37 26.62
CA GLY A 136 -3.25 -16.43 28.03
C GLY A 136 -4.50 -15.60 28.31
N ARG A 137 -5.36 -16.04 29.23
CA ARG A 137 -6.60 -15.32 29.61
C ARG A 137 -6.32 -13.87 30.03
N ARG A 138 -5.19 -13.60 30.69
CA ARG A 138 -4.78 -12.27 31.13
C ARG A 138 -4.41 -11.36 29.95
N ASP A 139 -3.92 -11.93 28.85
CA ASP A 139 -3.52 -11.19 27.66
C ASP A 139 -4.77 -10.75 26.88
N ILE A 140 -5.79 -11.62 26.83
CA ILE A 140 -7.09 -11.33 26.21
C ILE A 140 -7.84 -10.22 26.94
N GLU A 141 -7.74 -10.17 28.28
CA GLU A 141 -8.43 -9.19 29.10
C GLU A 141 -7.81 -7.78 28.97
N LYS A 142 -6.50 -7.71 28.72
CA LYS A 142 -5.77 -6.45 28.52
C LYS A 142 -5.84 -5.91 27.10
N GLU A 143 -5.84 -6.80 26.12
CA GLU A 143 -5.83 -6.49 24.70
C GLU A 143 -6.79 -7.44 23.97
N PRO A 144 -7.98 -6.98 23.56
CA PRO A 144 -8.96 -7.84 22.87
C PRO A 144 -8.41 -8.53 21.62
N ASP A 145 -7.42 -7.89 20.97
CA ASP A 145 -6.78 -8.40 19.75
C ASP A 145 -5.59 -9.34 20.03
N ALA A 146 -5.24 -9.56 21.30
CA ALA A 146 -4.08 -10.38 21.67
C ALA A 146 -4.18 -11.80 21.12
N ILE A 147 -5.38 -12.40 21.12
CA ILE A 147 -5.60 -13.74 20.54
C ILE A 147 -5.17 -13.80 19.08
N VAL A 148 -5.58 -12.79 18.32
CA VAL A 148 -5.34 -12.71 16.87
C VAL A 148 -3.85 -12.46 16.60
N LYS A 149 -3.22 -11.57 17.37
CA LYS A 149 -1.78 -11.30 17.26
C LYS A 149 -0.91 -12.52 17.56
N VAL A 150 -1.23 -13.23 18.65
CA VAL A 150 -0.50 -14.44 19.04
C VAL A 150 -0.68 -15.55 18.02
N ALA A 151 -1.90 -15.73 17.50
CA ALA A 151 -2.19 -16.71 16.47
C ALA A 151 -1.41 -16.40 15.17
N TYR A 152 -1.31 -15.14 14.76
CA TYR A 152 -0.46 -14.72 13.64
C TYR A 152 0.99 -15.12 13.87
N GLY A 153 1.57 -14.73 15.02
CA GLY A 153 2.96 -15.01 15.37
C GLY A 153 3.31 -16.49 15.28
N ASN A 154 2.40 -17.35 15.75
CA ASN A 154 2.66 -18.79 15.84
C ASN A 154 2.38 -19.55 14.54
N PHE A 155 1.40 -19.13 13.73
CA PHE A 155 0.91 -19.94 12.62
C PHE A 155 1.11 -19.33 11.23
N VAL A 156 1.21 -18.02 11.10
CA VAL A 156 1.28 -17.33 9.80
C VAL A 156 2.66 -16.74 9.54
N ARG A 157 3.27 -16.17 10.57
CA ARG A 157 4.52 -15.40 10.47
C ARG A 157 5.67 -16.20 9.88
N GLU A 158 5.96 -17.37 10.46
CA GLU A 158 7.13 -18.16 10.05
C GLU A 158 6.97 -18.77 8.63
N PRO A 159 5.82 -19.33 8.23
CA PRO A 159 5.59 -19.71 6.84
C PRO A 159 5.72 -18.55 5.87
N LEU A 160 5.18 -17.37 6.21
CA LEU A 160 5.30 -16.17 5.39
C LEU A 160 6.76 -15.77 5.18
N LYS A 161 7.54 -15.72 6.27
CA LYS A 161 8.97 -15.41 6.21
C LYS A 161 9.74 -16.44 5.35
N THR A 162 9.42 -17.70 5.49
CA THR A 162 10.04 -18.77 4.70
C THR A 162 9.74 -18.61 3.23
N PHE A 163 8.48 -18.41 2.85
CA PHE A 163 8.11 -18.23 1.44
C PHE A 163 8.69 -16.97 0.83
N ALA A 164 8.72 -15.85 1.57
CA ALA A 164 9.35 -14.63 1.11
C ALA A 164 10.86 -14.80 0.90
N ARG A 165 11.55 -15.48 1.82
CA ARG A 165 12.97 -15.80 1.70
C ARG A 165 13.25 -16.68 0.48
N ASP A 166 12.48 -17.73 0.29
CA ASP A 166 12.62 -18.65 -0.84
C ASP A 166 12.47 -17.93 -2.20
N GLU A 167 11.48 -17.04 -2.33
CA GLU A 167 11.25 -16.32 -3.59
C GLU A 167 12.36 -15.33 -3.91
N VAL A 168 12.94 -14.69 -2.90
CA VAL A 168 14.09 -13.79 -3.06
C VAL A 168 15.34 -14.59 -3.43
N GLN A 169 15.59 -15.74 -2.81
CA GLN A 169 16.75 -16.60 -3.09
C GLN A 169 16.76 -17.19 -4.50
N ARG A 170 15.61 -17.30 -5.15
CA ARG A 170 15.50 -17.79 -6.54
C ARG A 170 15.93 -16.77 -7.58
N ARG A 171 16.08 -15.50 -7.23
CA ARG A 171 16.32 -14.39 -8.15
C ARG A 171 17.71 -13.81 -7.97
N ASN A 172 18.23 -13.19 -9.06
CA ASN A 172 19.44 -12.41 -8.96
C ASN A 172 19.19 -11.12 -8.17
N GLY A 173 20.18 -10.71 -7.38
CA GLY A 173 20.02 -9.61 -6.44
C GLY A 173 19.57 -8.31 -7.09
N LEU A 174 20.17 -7.92 -8.21
CA LEU A 174 19.84 -6.67 -8.89
C LEU A 174 18.46 -6.67 -9.57
N GLU A 175 17.94 -7.85 -9.94
CA GLU A 175 16.62 -8.00 -10.58
C GLU A 175 15.46 -7.92 -9.57
N ILE A 176 15.75 -8.10 -8.28
CA ILE A 176 14.70 -8.15 -7.23
C ILE A 176 13.94 -6.83 -7.16
N LYS A 177 14.61 -5.70 -7.32
CA LYS A 177 13.97 -4.38 -7.27
C LYS A 177 12.91 -4.20 -8.36
N ASP A 178 13.14 -4.77 -9.53
CA ASP A 178 12.21 -4.71 -10.66
C ASP A 178 11.14 -5.81 -10.59
N ALA A 179 11.38 -6.85 -9.78
CA ALA A 179 10.52 -8.02 -9.63
C ALA A 179 9.70 -8.04 -8.33
N LEU A 180 9.53 -6.90 -7.64
CA LEU A 180 8.83 -6.84 -6.35
C LEU A 180 7.38 -7.32 -6.44
N ILE A 181 6.66 -6.93 -7.49
CA ILE A 181 5.26 -7.34 -7.70
C ILE A 181 5.17 -8.85 -7.93
N PRO A 182 5.90 -9.44 -8.90
CA PRO A 182 5.91 -10.89 -9.08
C PRO A 182 6.32 -11.70 -7.83
N ILE A 183 7.24 -11.17 -7.01
CA ILE A 183 7.61 -11.81 -5.75
C ILE A 183 6.44 -11.78 -4.77
N GLY A 184 5.81 -10.64 -4.62
CA GLY A 184 4.63 -10.48 -3.76
C GLY A 184 3.50 -11.43 -4.15
N ASP A 185 3.19 -11.54 -5.45
CA ASP A 185 2.14 -12.42 -5.97
C ASP A 185 2.48 -13.91 -5.77
N ALA A 186 3.75 -14.30 -5.97
CA ALA A 186 4.21 -15.66 -5.73
C ALA A 186 4.12 -16.04 -4.25
N VAL A 187 4.55 -15.15 -3.35
CA VAL A 187 4.42 -15.36 -1.90
C VAL A 187 2.95 -15.42 -1.50
N LEU A 188 2.11 -14.53 -2.03
CA LEU A 188 0.67 -14.51 -1.76
C LEU A 188 0.00 -15.82 -2.17
N SER A 189 0.31 -16.36 -3.34
CA SER A 189 -0.26 -17.62 -3.82
C SER A 189 0.15 -18.80 -2.94
N ARG A 190 1.42 -18.86 -2.53
CA ARG A 190 1.94 -19.92 -1.64
C ARG A 190 1.35 -19.85 -0.25
N ILE A 191 1.26 -18.66 0.34
CA ILE A 191 0.71 -18.50 1.68
C ILE A 191 -0.80 -18.75 1.70
N ARG A 192 -1.53 -18.39 0.64
CA ARG A 192 -2.95 -18.74 0.50
C ARG A 192 -3.18 -20.25 0.38
N ALA A 193 -2.34 -20.95 -0.37
CA ALA A 193 -2.40 -22.40 -0.45
C ALA A 193 -2.14 -23.05 0.91
N TYR A 194 -1.14 -22.54 1.65
CA TYR A 194 -0.85 -22.99 3.02
C TYR A 194 -2.00 -22.72 3.99
N ALA A 195 -2.67 -21.57 3.86
CA ALA A 195 -3.73 -21.13 4.75
C ALA A 195 -5.13 -21.67 4.37
N ALA A 196 -5.30 -22.42 3.28
CA ALA A 196 -6.60 -22.84 2.74
C ALA A 196 -7.49 -23.56 3.76
N ASP A 197 -6.89 -24.45 4.57
CA ASP A 197 -7.60 -25.22 5.60
C ASP A 197 -7.57 -24.55 6.97
N THR A 198 -7.04 -23.34 7.07
CA THR A 198 -6.93 -22.58 8.32
C THR A 198 -8.04 -21.51 8.39
N PRO A 199 -8.28 -20.90 9.54
CA PRO A 199 -9.19 -19.75 9.66
C PRO A 199 -8.55 -18.42 9.26
N PHE A 200 -7.36 -18.42 8.62
CA PHE A 200 -6.67 -17.20 8.22
C PHE A 200 -6.89 -16.89 6.74
N ILE A 201 -7.38 -15.70 6.44
CA ILE A 201 -7.53 -15.18 5.07
C ILE A 201 -6.46 -14.13 4.81
N ILE A 202 -5.52 -14.44 3.92
CA ILE A 202 -4.48 -13.52 3.49
C ILE A 202 -4.99 -12.74 2.27
N THR A 203 -5.19 -11.43 2.43
CA THR A 203 -5.75 -10.56 1.41
C THR A 203 -4.69 -10.11 0.42
N SER A 204 -3.56 -9.59 0.92
CA SER A 204 -2.45 -9.13 0.09
C SER A 204 -1.11 -9.30 0.77
N VAL A 205 -0.08 -9.45 -0.04
CA VAL A 205 1.32 -9.44 0.38
C VAL A 205 2.05 -8.46 -0.52
N VAL A 206 2.70 -7.47 0.08
CA VAL A 206 3.47 -6.46 -0.64
C VAL A 206 4.92 -6.52 -0.16
N VAL A 207 5.83 -6.73 -1.10
CA VAL A 207 7.28 -6.69 -0.84
C VAL A 207 7.80 -5.32 -1.23
N GLY A 208 8.59 -4.71 -0.37
CA GLY A 208 9.10 -3.37 -0.61
C GLY A 208 10.35 -3.05 0.19
N ASN A 209 10.80 -1.79 0.08
CA ASN A 209 11.96 -1.26 0.79
C ASN A 209 13.24 -2.11 0.65
N VAL A 210 13.53 -2.52 -0.61
CA VAL A 210 14.74 -3.29 -0.90
C VAL A 210 15.98 -2.42 -0.74
N GLN A 211 16.89 -2.89 0.09
CA GLN A 211 18.17 -2.23 0.39
C GLN A 211 19.33 -3.17 0.08
N TYR A 212 20.34 -2.64 -0.57
CA TYR A 212 21.58 -3.33 -0.87
C TYR A 212 22.71 -2.81 0.05
N PRO A 213 23.77 -3.58 0.27
CA PRO A 213 24.98 -3.07 0.89
C PRO A 213 25.51 -1.83 0.16
N SER A 214 26.13 -0.91 0.89
CA SER A 214 26.62 0.37 0.35
C SER A 214 27.53 0.20 -0.85
N GLU A 215 28.47 -0.77 -0.79
CA GLU A 215 29.41 -1.04 -1.86
C GLU A 215 28.73 -1.43 -3.18
N VAL A 216 27.64 -2.21 -3.08
CA VAL A 216 26.86 -2.64 -4.24
C VAL A 216 26.01 -1.49 -4.76
N SER A 217 25.37 -0.73 -3.87
CA SER A 217 24.59 0.44 -4.21
C SER A 217 25.42 1.47 -5.00
N ASP A 218 26.66 1.73 -4.54
CA ASP A 218 27.59 2.64 -5.20
C ASP A 218 28.07 2.11 -6.57
N ALA A 219 28.30 0.80 -6.68
CA ALA A 219 28.67 0.18 -7.94
C ALA A 219 27.51 0.23 -8.96
N VAL A 220 26.28 -0.03 -8.53
CA VAL A 220 25.07 0.07 -9.38
C VAL A 220 24.84 1.51 -9.81
N SER A 221 24.99 2.47 -8.90
CA SER A 221 24.82 3.89 -9.20
C SER A 221 25.86 4.36 -10.23
N ARG A 222 27.12 3.96 -10.11
CA ARG A 222 28.17 4.26 -11.09
C ARG A 222 27.86 3.62 -12.45
N LYS A 223 27.42 2.35 -12.49
CA LYS A 223 27.05 1.68 -13.73
C LYS A 223 25.85 2.37 -14.39
N LEU A 224 24.84 2.77 -13.61
CA LEU A 224 23.67 3.49 -14.12
C LEU A 224 24.06 4.84 -14.71
N ALA A 225 24.90 5.61 -14.01
CA ALA A 225 25.42 6.89 -14.49
C ALA A 225 26.17 6.72 -15.81
N ALA A 226 27.05 5.71 -15.92
CA ALA A 226 27.79 5.42 -17.15
C ALA A 226 26.83 5.02 -18.30
N THR A 227 25.80 4.23 -18.01
CA THR A 227 24.79 3.84 -19.01
C THR A 227 23.98 5.04 -19.50
N GLN A 228 23.57 5.92 -18.59
CA GLN A 228 22.87 7.16 -18.93
C GLN A 228 23.74 8.09 -19.77
N GLU A 229 25.03 8.19 -19.47
CA GLU A 229 25.97 8.98 -20.25
C GLU A 229 26.14 8.43 -21.68
N LEU A 230 26.22 7.11 -21.84
CA LEU A 230 26.22 6.47 -23.16
C LEU A 230 24.95 6.77 -23.94
N GLN A 231 23.78 6.60 -23.32
CA GLN A 231 22.49 6.92 -23.96
C GLN A 231 22.38 8.39 -24.35
N ARG A 232 22.89 9.30 -23.52
CA ARG A 232 22.94 10.72 -23.85
C ARG A 232 23.80 10.97 -25.08
N LYS A 233 25.00 10.37 -25.14
CA LYS A 233 25.88 10.50 -26.30
C LYS A 233 25.28 9.91 -27.57
N ASP A 234 24.63 8.76 -27.49
CA ASP A 234 23.93 8.16 -28.62
C ASP A 234 22.81 9.08 -29.14
N THR A 235 22.08 9.70 -28.23
CA THR A 235 21.04 10.69 -28.57
C THR A 235 21.64 11.94 -29.23
N GLU A 236 22.76 12.46 -28.71
CA GLU A 236 23.48 13.59 -29.29
C GLU A 236 23.94 13.28 -30.70
N ILE A 237 24.53 12.10 -30.93
CA ILE A 237 24.95 11.65 -32.27
C ILE A 237 23.76 11.56 -33.25
N GLU A 238 22.63 11.07 -32.76
CA GLU A 238 21.41 10.98 -33.57
C GLU A 238 20.86 12.37 -33.94
N ILE A 239 20.88 13.30 -32.99
CA ILE A 239 20.49 14.71 -33.22
C ILE A 239 21.40 15.34 -34.26
N GLU A 240 22.73 15.21 -34.14
CA GLU A 240 23.69 15.74 -35.10
C GLU A 240 23.49 15.15 -36.49
N ARG A 241 23.22 13.85 -36.61
CA ARG A 241 22.89 13.21 -37.89
C ARG A 241 21.64 13.82 -38.51
N LYS A 242 20.57 14.00 -37.70
CA LYS A 242 19.32 14.63 -38.17
C LYS A 242 19.53 16.09 -38.57
N GLU A 243 20.34 16.85 -37.83
CA GLU A 243 20.69 18.23 -38.20
C GLU A 243 21.49 18.31 -39.48
N ARG A 244 22.47 17.40 -39.66
CA ARG A 244 23.20 17.33 -40.94
C ARG A 244 22.27 17.05 -42.12
N THR A 245 21.41 16.05 -42.01
CA THR A 245 20.42 15.74 -43.04
C THR A 245 19.49 16.93 -43.31
N LYS A 246 19.05 17.63 -42.26
CA LYS A 246 18.23 18.84 -42.37
C LYS A 246 18.98 19.94 -43.17
N ARG A 247 20.26 20.18 -42.85
CA ARG A 247 21.10 21.15 -43.60
C ARG A 247 21.30 20.75 -45.05
N GLU A 248 21.53 19.46 -45.34
CA GLU A 248 21.64 18.91 -46.69
C GLU A 248 20.35 19.15 -47.48
N VAL A 249 19.18 18.81 -46.91
CA VAL A 249 17.87 19.04 -47.54
C VAL A 249 17.60 20.53 -47.76
N GLN A 250 17.96 21.38 -46.79
CA GLN A 250 17.84 22.83 -46.95
C GLN A 250 18.74 23.36 -48.06
N ALA A 251 20.00 22.93 -48.10
CA ALA A 251 20.92 23.31 -49.18
C ALA A 251 20.44 22.85 -50.57
N GLN A 252 19.94 21.61 -50.65
CA GLN A 252 19.34 21.08 -51.88
C GLN A 252 18.08 21.88 -52.28
N GLY A 253 17.23 22.24 -51.28
CA GLY A 253 16.06 23.10 -51.53
C GLY A 253 16.42 24.47 -52.06
N ILE A 254 17.48 25.10 -51.51
CA ILE A 254 18.00 26.38 -52.01
C ILE A 254 18.58 26.23 -53.42
N ALA A 255 19.38 25.19 -53.65
CA ALA A 255 19.95 24.92 -54.98
C ALA A 255 18.85 24.74 -56.06
N ASN A 256 17.84 23.93 -55.76
CA ASN A 256 16.68 23.72 -56.63
C ASN A 256 15.89 25.01 -56.86
N ALA A 257 15.67 25.81 -55.81
CA ALA A 257 15.00 27.12 -55.95
C ALA A 257 15.81 28.08 -56.80
N MET A 258 17.14 28.13 -56.64
CA MET A 258 18.02 28.95 -57.48
C MET A 258 18.04 28.51 -58.98
N GLU A 259 17.97 27.20 -59.25
CA GLU A 259 17.87 26.66 -60.59
C GLU A 259 16.56 27.05 -61.27
N ILE A 260 15.44 26.96 -60.58
CA ILE A 260 14.12 27.41 -61.01
C ILE A 260 14.14 28.90 -61.32
N ILE A 261 14.66 29.70 -60.40
CA ILE A 261 14.79 31.14 -60.55
C ILE A 261 15.64 31.49 -61.75
N ARG A 262 16.81 30.83 -61.95
CA ARG A 262 17.70 31.03 -63.07
C ARG A 262 17.01 30.72 -64.42
N GLY A 263 16.15 29.66 -64.40
CA GLY A 263 15.41 29.27 -65.63
C GLY A 263 14.29 30.27 -65.99
N GLN A 264 13.79 31.00 -65.05
CA GLN A 264 12.67 31.96 -65.28
C GLN A 264 13.07 33.44 -65.25
N LEU A 265 14.25 33.77 -64.75
CA LEU A 265 14.78 35.14 -64.76
C LEU A 265 15.32 35.51 -66.16
N SER A 266 14.47 36.10 -66.98
CA SER A 266 14.95 36.77 -68.18
C SER A 266 15.64 38.11 -67.83
N PRO A 267 16.62 38.59 -68.53
CA PRO A 267 17.23 39.91 -68.32
C PRO A 267 16.22 41.03 -68.27
N MET A 268 15.12 40.91 -68.98
CA MET A 268 14.03 41.87 -69.01
C MET A 268 13.24 41.90 -67.65
N TYR A 269 13.07 40.77 -66.98
CA TYR A 269 12.39 40.70 -65.67
C TYR A 269 13.22 41.37 -64.59
N VAL A 270 14.53 41.10 -64.56
CA VAL A 270 15.45 41.76 -63.59
C VAL A 270 15.46 43.26 -63.78
N GLN A 271 15.41 43.72 -65.06
CA GLN A 271 15.37 45.13 -65.39
C GLN A 271 14.02 45.77 -64.99
N HIS A 272 12.92 45.08 -65.15
CA HIS A 272 11.61 45.50 -64.68
C HIS A 272 11.55 45.65 -63.14
N GLU A 273 12.03 44.64 -62.36
CA GLU A 273 12.08 44.66 -60.93
C GLU A 273 12.98 45.79 -60.41
N ALA A 274 14.12 46.03 -61.08
CA ALA A 274 15.02 47.13 -60.75
C ALA A 274 14.33 48.49 -60.92
N ILE A 275 13.50 48.67 -61.95
CA ILE A 275 12.73 49.86 -62.21
C ILE A 275 11.61 50.05 -61.19
N GLU A 276 10.92 48.97 -60.83
CA GLU A 276 9.90 49.01 -59.79
C GLU A 276 10.49 49.36 -58.40
N ALA A 277 11.66 48.78 -58.05
CA ALA A 277 12.39 49.15 -56.86
C ALA A 277 12.82 50.62 -56.85
N GLN A 278 13.27 51.14 -58.01
CA GLN A 278 13.60 52.56 -58.12
C GLN A 278 12.35 53.47 -57.96
N LYS A 279 11.22 53.08 -58.54
CA LYS A 279 9.94 53.80 -58.34
C LYS A 279 9.52 53.82 -56.86
N ALA A 280 9.67 52.67 -56.14
CA ALA A 280 9.37 52.59 -54.73
C ALA A 280 10.30 53.49 -53.89
N MET A 281 11.58 53.62 -54.28
CA MET A 281 12.54 54.51 -53.63
C MET A 281 12.16 56.01 -53.84
N VAL A 282 11.65 56.39 -55.00
CA VAL A 282 11.21 57.78 -55.28
C VAL A 282 10.05 58.19 -54.35
N ASN A 283 9.22 57.26 -53.95
CA ASN A 283 8.08 57.54 -53.03
C ASN A 283 8.48 57.46 -51.54
N SER A 284 9.74 57.18 -51.22
CA SER A 284 10.23 57.17 -49.84
C SER A 284 10.50 58.57 -49.34
N GLN A 285 10.07 58.83 -48.07
CA GLN A 285 10.25 60.17 -47.42
C GLN A 285 11.73 60.51 -47.11
N ASN A 286 12.69 59.59 -47.34
CA ASN A 286 14.09 59.77 -47.05
C ASN A 286 14.91 59.72 -48.37
N HIS A 287 15.13 60.88 -48.97
CA HIS A 287 15.84 61.02 -50.25
C HIS A 287 17.37 61.11 -50.00
N THR A 288 18.02 59.95 -49.92
CA THR A 288 19.47 59.90 -50.02
C THR A 288 19.82 59.33 -51.42
N VAL A 289 20.32 60.15 -52.29
CA VAL A 289 20.78 59.69 -53.61
C VAL A 289 22.15 59.05 -53.44
N VAL A 290 22.22 57.73 -53.51
CA VAL A 290 23.47 57.00 -53.53
C VAL A 290 23.78 56.62 -54.98
N TYR A 291 24.85 57.13 -55.50
CA TYR A 291 25.33 56.75 -56.85
C TYR A 291 25.99 55.39 -56.75
N ILE A 292 25.34 54.35 -57.22
CA ILE A 292 25.87 53.02 -57.21
C ILE A 292 26.26 52.69 -58.68
N PRO A 293 27.55 52.43 -59.01
CA PRO A 293 27.95 52.01 -60.36
C PRO A 293 27.32 50.66 -60.63
N VAL A 294 26.59 50.60 -61.78
CA VAL A 294 25.94 49.40 -62.25
C VAL A 294 26.78 48.75 -63.36
N GLY A 295 26.98 47.46 -63.31
CA GLY A 295 27.60 46.68 -64.35
C GLY A 295 26.71 46.52 -65.60
N PRO A 296 27.11 45.85 -66.62
CA PRO A 296 26.39 45.71 -67.90
C PRO A 296 25.01 45.09 -67.82
N MET A 297 24.69 44.46 -66.70
CA MET A 297 23.37 43.84 -66.41
C MET A 297 22.51 44.63 -65.42
N GLY A 298 22.86 45.85 -65.08
CA GLY A 298 22.07 46.67 -64.15
C GLY A 298 22.16 46.30 -62.66
N VAL A 299 23.06 45.39 -62.29
CA VAL A 299 23.27 44.96 -60.90
C VAL A 299 24.36 45.84 -60.28
N PRO A 300 24.14 46.39 -59.08
CA PRO A 300 25.15 47.17 -58.35
C PRO A 300 26.46 46.37 -58.20
N VAL A 301 27.58 46.95 -58.61
CA VAL A 301 28.90 46.39 -58.38
C VAL A 301 29.33 46.78 -56.97
N THR A 302 29.24 45.89 -56.00
CA THR A 302 29.76 46.09 -54.64
C THR A 302 31.29 46.03 -54.66
N GLY A 303 31.95 47.14 -54.97
CA GLY A 303 33.39 47.29 -54.73
C GLY A 303 33.64 47.79 -53.30
N THR A 304 34.67 47.28 -52.65
CA THR A 304 35.18 47.80 -51.41
C THR A 304 35.73 49.20 -51.64
N PHE A 305 35.00 50.22 -51.15
CA PHE A 305 35.53 51.59 -51.13
C PHE A 305 36.55 51.67 -50.01
N ALA A 306 37.81 51.76 -50.37
CA ALA A 306 38.83 52.13 -49.40
C ALA A 306 38.56 53.58 -48.95
N THR A 307 38.23 53.75 -47.67
CA THR A 307 38.17 55.07 -47.04
C THR A 307 39.56 55.69 -47.07
N ALA A 308 39.74 56.69 -47.95
CA ALA A 308 40.91 57.58 -47.92
C ALA A 308 40.79 58.43 -46.65
N THR A 309 41.53 58.05 -45.58
CA THR A 309 41.81 58.95 -44.44
C THR A 309 42.72 60.05 -44.94
N GLY A 310 42.12 61.20 -45.30
CA GLY A 310 42.85 62.45 -45.49
C GLY A 310 43.26 63.03 -44.10
N LYS A 311 44.51 63.51 -44.04
CA LYS A 311 45.18 64.21 -42.93
C LYS A 311 44.34 65.31 -42.29
#